data_e04e77c274fe80385e715d7b9a5d0591
#
_entry.id   e04e77c274fe80385e715d7b9a5d0591
#
_cell.length_a   1.000
_cell.length_b   1.000
_cell.length_c   1.000
_cell.angle_alpha   90.00
_cell.angle_beta   90.00
_cell.angle_gamma   90.00
#
_symmetry.space_group_name_H-M   'P 1'
#
loop_
_entity.id
_entity.type
_entity.pdbx_description
1 polymer ?
#
loop_
_entity_poly.entity_id
_entity_poly.type
_entity_poly.pdbx_seq_one_letter_code
_entity_poly.pdbx_strand_id
1 'polypeptide(L)'
;LEIGAAARPFKTHHNALDIDMYMRIETELYLKRLIVGGFDKVYEVGRIFRNEGMDATHNPEFTSIEMYQAYTDYFGMMDLIEELYRTVTLNVCGTDTVTYQGKEIAVGKPWERLTMIDAVKKYAGVDYYSWADDAAARACAKEHHVDDELDEKSTKGHVLIAFFEAFVEENLIQPTIIYDYPAVSYTHLRAHE
;
A
#
# COMPACT_ATOMS: atom_id res chain seq x y z
N LEU A 1 -17.06 -5.03 15.15
CA LEU A 1 -16.95 -5.74 13.87
C LEU A 1 -15.51 -5.63 13.42
N GLU A 2 -14.82 -6.75 13.42
CA GLU A 2 -13.47 -6.92 12.87
C GLU A 2 -13.59 -7.11 11.35
N ILE A 3 -13.84 -6.03 10.62
CA ILE A 3 -14.03 -6.06 9.16
C ILE A 3 -13.17 -4.97 8.55
N GLY A 4 -12.42 -5.29 7.50
CA GLY A 4 -11.68 -4.34 6.67
C GLY A 4 -10.16 -4.34 6.85
N ALA A 5 -9.63 -4.71 8.01
CA ALA A 5 -8.19 -4.88 8.22
C ALA A 5 -7.93 -6.03 9.19
N ALA A 6 -6.88 -6.81 8.94
CA ALA A 6 -6.40 -7.85 9.85
C ALA A 6 -5.59 -7.23 11.01
N ALA A 7 -6.23 -6.34 11.79
CA ALA A 7 -5.60 -5.62 12.90
C ALA A 7 -6.30 -5.92 14.23
N ARG A 8 -5.55 -5.93 15.31
CA ARG A 8 -6.09 -6.12 16.66
C ARG A 8 -6.66 -4.80 17.18
N PRO A 9 -7.98 -4.71 17.55
CA PRO A 9 -8.57 -3.48 18.04
C PRO A 9 -8.23 -3.20 19.51
N PHE A 10 -8.24 -1.92 19.90
CA PHE A 10 -8.37 -1.53 21.30
C PHE A 10 -9.82 -1.69 21.76
N LYS A 11 -10.02 -2.30 22.92
CA LYS A 11 -11.34 -2.46 23.54
C LYS A 11 -11.59 -1.34 24.54
N THR A 12 -12.79 -0.86 24.61
CA THR A 12 -13.27 0.15 25.57
C THR A 12 -14.70 -0.14 25.99
N HIS A 13 -15.18 0.56 27.03
CA HIS A 13 -16.54 0.43 27.52
C HIS A 13 -17.26 1.78 27.48
N HIS A 14 -18.47 1.81 26.91
CA HIS A 14 -19.30 3.01 26.87
C HIS A 14 -20.18 3.06 28.12
N ASN A 15 -19.80 3.82 29.15
CA ASN A 15 -20.43 3.83 30.46
C ASN A 15 -21.92 4.17 30.44
N ALA A 16 -22.32 5.14 29.61
CA ALA A 16 -23.72 5.58 29.57
C ALA A 16 -24.68 4.57 28.91
N LEU A 17 -24.17 3.73 28.00
CA LEU A 17 -24.95 2.70 27.30
C LEU A 17 -24.70 1.30 27.87
N ASP A 18 -23.75 1.14 28.79
CA ASP A 18 -23.33 -0.12 29.40
C ASP A 18 -23.01 -1.18 28.32
N ILE A 19 -22.22 -0.81 27.31
CA ILE A 19 -21.81 -1.69 26.21
C ILE A 19 -20.31 -1.66 25.97
N ASP A 20 -19.75 -2.82 25.63
CA ASP A 20 -18.38 -2.90 25.16
C ASP A 20 -18.28 -2.43 23.70
N MET A 21 -17.25 -1.63 23.43
CA MET A 21 -16.96 -1.07 22.12
C MET A 21 -15.51 -1.31 21.72
N TYR A 22 -15.24 -1.06 20.46
CA TYR A 22 -13.89 -1.11 19.90
C TYR A 22 -13.55 0.23 19.26
N MET A 23 -12.32 0.65 19.42
CA MET A 23 -11.80 1.77 18.64
C MET A 23 -11.61 1.30 17.20
N ARG A 24 -11.88 2.18 16.24
CA ARG A 24 -11.85 1.82 14.81
C ARG A 24 -10.44 1.50 14.35
N ILE A 25 -10.32 0.43 13.57
CA ILE A 25 -9.08 -0.03 12.94
C ILE A 25 -8.97 0.40 11.47
N GLU A 26 -10.08 0.88 10.88
CA GLU A 26 -10.21 1.32 9.49
C GLU A 26 -11.53 2.10 9.28
N THR A 27 -11.71 2.73 8.12
CA THR A 27 -12.93 3.46 7.72
C THR A 27 -13.61 2.88 6.48
N GLU A 28 -13.03 1.90 5.84
CA GLU A 28 -13.39 1.33 4.55
C GLU A 28 -14.89 1.00 4.43
N LEU A 29 -15.41 0.21 5.38
CA LEU A 29 -16.78 -0.29 5.29
C LEU A 29 -17.82 0.84 5.30
N TYR A 30 -17.62 1.88 6.09
CA TYR A 30 -18.54 3.01 6.14
C TYR A 30 -18.54 3.82 4.85
N LEU A 31 -17.35 4.03 4.28
CA LEU A 31 -17.20 4.75 3.02
C LEU A 31 -17.77 3.95 1.84
N LYS A 32 -17.54 2.64 1.79
CA LYS A 32 -18.17 1.76 0.79
C LYS A 32 -19.71 1.77 0.88
N ARG A 33 -20.27 1.80 2.07
CA ARG A 33 -21.74 1.95 2.26
C ARG A 33 -22.28 3.27 1.70
N LEU A 34 -21.52 4.35 1.83
CA LEU A 34 -21.91 5.63 1.24
C LEU A 34 -21.91 5.57 -0.30
N ILE A 35 -20.93 4.92 -0.91
CA ILE A 35 -20.90 4.68 -2.36
C ILE A 35 -22.14 3.85 -2.79
N VAL A 36 -22.44 2.77 -2.09
CA VAL A 36 -23.66 1.97 -2.35
C VAL A 36 -24.93 2.79 -2.15
N GLY A 37 -24.92 3.73 -1.21
CA GLY A 37 -26.00 4.67 -0.96
C GLY A 37 -26.16 5.78 -2.01
N GLY A 38 -25.30 5.80 -3.04
CA GLY A 38 -25.40 6.71 -4.19
C GLY A 38 -24.49 7.93 -4.16
N PHE A 39 -23.51 7.98 -3.28
CA PHE A 39 -22.46 9.01 -3.36
C PHE A 39 -21.46 8.65 -4.44
N ASP A 40 -21.10 9.59 -5.32
CA ASP A 40 -20.13 9.38 -6.37
C ASP A 40 -18.68 9.36 -5.85
N LYS A 41 -18.38 10.19 -4.84
CA LYS A 41 -17.05 10.33 -4.25
C LYS A 41 -17.18 10.57 -2.75
N VAL A 42 -16.38 9.88 -1.99
CA VAL A 42 -16.31 10.01 -0.53
C VAL A 42 -14.87 9.93 -0.05
N TYR A 43 -14.57 10.62 1.02
CA TYR A 43 -13.31 10.46 1.74
C TYR A 43 -13.49 10.71 3.23
N GLU A 44 -12.60 10.15 4.01
CA GLU A 44 -12.49 10.45 5.44
C GLU A 44 -11.03 10.65 5.82
N VAL A 45 -10.76 11.70 6.59
CA VAL A 45 -9.46 11.91 7.26
C VAL A 45 -9.70 11.72 8.75
N GLY A 46 -9.03 10.74 9.35
CA GLY A 46 -9.30 10.45 10.75
C GLY A 46 -8.23 9.60 11.44
N ARG A 47 -8.42 9.48 12.75
CA ARG A 47 -7.57 8.64 13.61
C ARG A 47 -7.98 7.19 13.49
N ILE A 48 -6.97 6.35 13.30
CA ILE A 48 -7.07 4.89 13.25
C ILE A 48 -6.26 4.31 14.41
N PHE A 49 -6.74 3.21 14.98
CA PHE A 49 -6.17 2.61 16.18
C PHE A 49 -5.94 1.12 15.96
N ARG A 50 -4.68 0.67 16.04
CA ARG A 50 -4.30 -0.74 15.91
C ARG A 50 -3.47 -1.15 17.11
N ASN A 51 -4.00 -2.09 17.92
CA ASN A 51 -3.33 -2.57 19.13
C ASN A 51 -2.29 -3.66 18.77
N GLU A 52 -1.24 -3.21 18.14
CA GLU A 52 -0.12 -4.02 17.65
C GLU A 52 1.21 -3.49 18.17
N GLY A 53 2.32 -4.09 17.74
CA GLY A 53 3.65 -3.63 18.08
C GLY A 53 3.91 -2.18 17.66
N MET A 54 4.89 -1.56 18.26
CA MET A 54 5.33 -0.19 17.96
C MET A 54 6.80 -0.21 17.55
N ASP A 55 7.12 0.42 16.45
CA ASP A 55 8.48 0.60 15.94
C ASP A 55 8.66 2.01 15.34
N ALA A 56 9.73 2.24 14.58
CA ALA A 56 10.03 3.55 13.99
C ALA A 56 9.01 3.99 12.92
N THR A 57 8.27 3.07 12.33
CA THR A 57 7.32 3.30 11.24
C THR A 57 5.88 2.95 11.60
N HIS A 58 5.64 2.25 12.70
CA HIS A 58 4.33 1.82 13.15
C HIS A 58 4.00 2.41 14.52
N ASN A 59 2.95 3.23 14.57
CA ASN A 59 2.38 3.76 15.79
C ASN A 59 0.97 3.17 15.98
N PRO A 60 0.58 2.74 17.20
CA PRO A 60 -0.77 2.23 17.48
C PRO A 60 -1.91 3.21 17.19
N GLU A 61 -1.64 4.50 17.20
CA GLU A 61 -2.54 5.57 16.75
C GLU A 61 -1.89 6.31 15.58
N PHE A 62 -2.60 6.43 14.47
CA PHE A 62 -2.12 7.17 13.31
C PHE A 62 -3.28 7.84 12.57
N THR A 63 -2.98 8.90 11.83
CA THR A 63 -3.96 9.56 10.96
C THR A 63 -3.88 8.94 9.58
N SER A 64 -5.03 8.52 9.06
CA SER A 64 -5.18 8.00 7.70
C SER A 64 -6.19 8.83 6.91
N ILE A 65 -6.03 8.86 5.61
CA ILE A 65 -7.04 9.28 4.66
C ILE A 65 -7.42 8.09 3.79
N GLU A 66 -8.72 7.82 3.67
CA GLU A 66 -9.27 6.85 2.73
C GLU A 66 -10.22 7.55 1.77
N MET A 67 -10.19 7.14 0.50
CA MET A 67 -10.97 7.74 -0.57
C MET A 67 -11.57 6.66 -1.45
N TYR A 68 -12.84 6.86 -1.82
CA TYR A 68 -13.56 5.98 -2.74
C TYR A 68 -14.27 6.81 -3.80
N GLN A 69 -14.24 6.34 -5.04
CA GLN A 69 -14.90 6.97 -6.17
C GLN A 69 -15.61 5.90 -7.00
N ALA A 70 -16.90 6.12 -7.26
CA ALA A 70 -17.67 5.29 -8.18
C ALA A 70 -17.26 5.52 -9.64
N TYR A 71 -17.49 4.52 -10.49
CA TYR A 71 -17.30 4.60 -11.96
C TYR A 71 -15.87 4.97 -12.39
N THR A 72 -14.88 4.57 -11.60
CA THR A 72 -13.46 4.70 -11.93
C THR A 72 -12.74 3.37 -11.74
N ASP A 73 -11.52 3.29 -12.22
CA ASP A 73 -10.60 2.18 -11.99
C ASP A 73 -9.36 2.64 -11.22
N TYR A 74 -8.41 1.75 -11.04
CA TYR A 74 -7.17 2.08 -10.33
C TYR A 74 -6.31 3.10 -11.09
N PHE A 75 -6.41 3.22 -12.41
CA PHE A 75 -5.71 4.27 -13.16
C PHE A 75 -6.27 5.66 -12.82
N GLY A 76 -7.61 5.79 -12.73
CA GLY A 76 -8.24 7.03 -12.27
C GLY A 76 -7.86 7.38 -10.82
N MET A 77 -7.67 6.36 -9.96
CA MET A 77 -7.18 6.59 -8.58
C MET A 77 -5.70 6.99 -8.56
N MET A 78 -4.86 6.49 -9.47
CA MET A 78 -3.48 6.95 -9.62
C MET A 78 -3.43 8.44 -9.99
N ASP A 79 -4.27 8.86 -10.94
CA ASP A 79 -4.38 10.28 -11.33
C ASP A 79 -4.83 11.15 -10.14
N LEU A 80 -5.81 10.68 -9.38
CA LEU A 80 -6.29 11.37 -8.20
C LEU A 80 -5.20 11.56 -7.12
N ILE A 81 -4.43 10.50 -6.84
CA ILE A 81 -3.35 10.55 -5.85
C ILE A 81 -2.24 11.50 -6.31
N GLU A 82 -1.82 11.43 -7.56
CA GLU A 82 -0.80 12.32 -8.13
C GLU A 82 -1.22 13.79 -8.01
N GLU A 83 -2.48 14.11 -8.39
CA GLU A 83 -3.01 15.46 -8.27
C GLU A 83 -3.20 15.92 -6.82
N LEU A 84 -3.60 15.02 -5.91
CA LEU A 84 -3.72 15.31 -4.48
C LEU A 84 -2.37 15.73 -3.90
N TYR A 85 -1.32 14.96 -4.12
CA TYR A 85 0.01 15.27 -3.61
C TYR A 85 0.53 16.58 -4.20
N ARG A 86 0.39 16.78 -5.50
CA ARG A 86 0.78 18.04 -6.17
C ARG A 86 0.05 19.24 -5.57
N THR A 87 -1.27 19.17 -5.44
CA THR A 87 -2.10 20.25 -4.90
C THR A 87 -1.75 20.58 -3.45
N VAL A 88 -1.59 19.57 -2.61
CA VAL A 88 -1.23 19.75 -1.20
C VAL A 88 0.18 20.36 -1.10
N THR A 89 1.14 19.84 -1.85
CA THR A 89 2.52 20.34 -1.84
C THR A 89 2.58 21.81 -2.27
N LEU A 90 1.90 22.19 -3.35
CA LEU A 90 1.81 23.58 -3.78
C LEU A 90 1.18 24.49 -2.73
N ASN A 91 0.07 24.06 -2.13
CA ASN A 91 -0.65 24.88 -1.16
C ASN A 91 0.09 25.05 0.17
N VAL A 92 0.83 24.03 0.60
CA VAL A 92 1.54 24.04 1.88
C VAL A 92 2.95 24.59 1.75
N CYS A 93 3.67 24.19 0.71
CA CYS A 93 5.09 24.53 0.54
C CYS A 93 5.32 25.71 -0.42
N GLY A 94 4.31 26.13 -1.19
CA GLY A 94 4.43 27.19 -2.21
C GLY A 94 5.24 26.77 -3.44
N THR A 95 5.58 25.49 -3.56
CA THR A 95 6.34 24.89 -4.66
C THR A 95 5.90 23.44 -4.86
N ASP A 96 6.09 22.92 -6.06
CA ASP A 96 5.82 21.51 -6.40
C ASP A 96 7.06 20.62 -6.31
N THR A 97 8.18 21.18 -5.88
CA THR A 97 9.42 20.46 -5.63
C THR A 97 9.86 20.73 -4.19
N VAL A 98 10.04 19.67 -3.41
CA VAL A 98 10.38 19.76 -1.99
C VAL A 98 11.68 19.02 -1.69
N THR A 99 12.37 19.42 -0.64
CA THR A 99 13.55 18.71 -0.13
C THR A 99 13.16 17.86 1.07
N TYR A 100 13.43 16.57 1.00
CA TYR A 100 13.21 15.63 2.09
C TYR A 100 14.48 14.80 2.32
N GLN A 101 14.98 14.76 3.55
CA GLN A 101 16.23 14.06 3.91
C GLN A 101 17.42 14.38 2.97
N GLY A 102 17.53 15.65 2.57
CA GLY A 102 18.61 16.11 1.68
C GLY A 102 18.44 15.75 0.20
N LYS A 103 17.33 15.09 -0.17
CA LYS A 103 17.00 14.76 -1.56
C LYS A 103 15.91 15.70 -2.08
N GLU A 104 16.06 16.17 -3.32
CA GLU A 104 15.04 16.93 -4.02
C GLU A 104 13.99 15.99 -4.61
N ILE A 105 12.73 16.21 -4.26
CA ILE A 105 11.57 15.42 -4.68
C ILE A 105 10.67 16.29 -5.55
N ALA A 106 10.57 15.95 -6.83
CA ALA A 106 9.79 16.69 -7.83
C ALA A 106 8.35 16.17 -7.90
N VAL A 107 7.52 16.57 -6.93
CA VAL A 107 6.12 16.11 -6.80
C VAL A 107 5.25 16.59 -7.96
N GLY A 108 5.56 17.75 -8.55
CA GLY A 108 4.80 18.36 -9.64
C GLY A 108 5.05 17.77 -11.02
N LYS A 109 6.07 16.92 -11.18
CA LYS A 109 6.31 16.20 -12.44
C LYS A 109 5.40 14.99 -12.54
N PRO A 110 5.08 14.50 -13.75
CA PRO A 110 4.38 13.23 -13.90
C PRO A 110 5.12 12.10 -13.17
N TRP A 111 4.39 11.35 -12.37
CA TRP A 111 4.96 10.24 -11.61
C TRP A 111 5.22 9.05 -12.52
N GLU A 112 6.33 8.37 -12.29
CA GLU A 112 6.60 7.11 -12.97
C GLU A 112 5.59 6.05 -12.53
N ARG A 113 5.04 5.29 -13.48
CA ARG A 113 4.10 4.19 -13.22
C ARG A 113 4.72 2.91 -13.76
N LEU A 114 5.00 1.98 -12.87
CA LEU A 114 5.64 0.71 -13.20
C LEU A 114 4.80 -0.45 -12.65
N THR A 115 4.64 -1.50 -13.45
CA THR A 115 4.24 -2.78 -12.89
C THR A 115 5.34 -3.28 -11.95
N MET A 116 4.99 -4.09 -10.96
CA MET A 116 6.01 -4.69 -10.08
C MET A 116 7.03 -5.50 -10.89
N ILE A 117 6.59 -6.19 -11.95
CA ILE A 117 7.46 -6.96 -12.84
C ILE A 117 8.46 -6.04 -13.56
N ASP A 118 7.98 -4.91 -14.12
CA ASP A 118 8.84 -3.96 -14.81
C ASP A 118 9.81 -3.27 -13.84
N ALA A 119 9.36 -2.98 -12.62
CA ALA A 119 10.21 -2.40 -11.59
C ALA A 119 11.36 -3.36 -11.22
N VAL A 120 11.08 -4.63 -10.96
CA VAL A 120 12.10 -5.64 -10.69
C VAL A 120 13.04 -5.80 -11.89
N LYS A 121 12.51 -5.85 -13.11
CA LYS A 121 13.34 -5.91 -14.32
C LYS A 121 14.26 -4.70 -14.46
N LYS A 122 13.76 -3.50 -14.15
CA LYS A 122 14.51 -2.24 -14.24
C LYS A 122 15.65 -2.17 -13.22
N TYR A 123 15.40 -2.52 -11.96
CA TYR A 123 16.32 -2.30 -10.86
C TYR A 123 17.17 -3.53 -10.50
N ALA A 124 16.62 -4.74 -10.62
CA ALA A 124 17.34 -5.98 -10.36
C ALA A 124 17.88 -6.65 -11.61
N GLY A 125 17.46 -6.25 -12.82
CA GLY A 125 17.85 -6.88 -14.07
C GLY A 125 17.22 -8.27 -14.29
N VAL A 126 16.27 -8.68 -13.48
CA VAL A 126 15.65 -10.00 -13.50
C VAL A 126 14.30 -9.96 -14.23
N ASP A 127 14.11 -10.88 -15.17
CA ASP A 127 12.86 -10.97 -15.93
C ASP A 127 11.96 -12.07 -15.35
N TYR A 128 10.85 -11.69 -14.76
CA TYR A 128 9.82 -12.59 -14.21
C TYR A 128 9.37 -13.67 -15.19
N TYR A 129 9.29 -13.34 -16.47
CA TYR A 129 8.82 -14.27 -17.50
C TYR A 129 9.89 -15.27 -17.93
N SER A 130 11.16 -15.07 -17.53
CA SER A 130 12.23 -16.06 -17.76
C SER A 130 12.13 -17.26 -16.83
N TRP A 131 11.39 -17.16 -15.71
CA TRP A 131 11.19 -18.27 -14.81
C TRP A 131 10.14 -19.23 -15.35
N ALA A 132 10.55 -20.46 -15.65
CA ALA A 132 9.65 -21.48 -16.17
C ALA A 132 8.55 -21.87 -15.15
N ASP A 133 8.94 -21.98 -13.87
CA ASP A 133 8.09 -22.39 -12.76
C ASP A 133 8.56 -21.77 -11.43
N ASP A 134 7.87 -22.12 -10.34
CA ASP A 134 8.20 -21.65 -8.99
C ASP A 134 9.59 -22.12 -8.52
N ALA A 135 10.02 -23.31 -8.94
CA ALA A 135 11.34 -23.83 -8.59
C ALA A 135 12.47 -23.04 -9.25
N ALA A 136 12.31 -22.68 -10.53
CA ALA A 136 13.23 -21.83 -11.27
C ALA A 136 13.29 -20.42 -10.63
N ALA A 137 12.16 -19.87 -10.20
CA ALA A 137 12.13 -18.59 -9.50
C ALA A 137 12.90 -18.62 -8.18
N ARG A 138 12.66 -19.66 -7.34
CA ARG A 138 13.39 -19.83 -6.07
C ARG A 138 14.90 -20.05 -6.29
N ALA A 139 15.29 -20.76 -7.34
CA ALA A 139 16.70 -20.90 -7.69
C ALA A 139 17.34 -19.56 -8.05
N CYS A 140 16.64 -18.71 -8.80
CA CYS A 140 17.08 -17.35 -9.12
C CYS A 140 17.19 -16.48 -7.86
N ALA A 141 16.22 -16.55 -6.92
CA ALA A 141 16.28 -15.83 -5.65
C ALA A 141 17.53 -16.22 -4.84
N LYS A 142 17.85 -17.51 -4.79
CA LYS A 142 19.03 -18.02 -4.10
C LYS A 142 20.33 -17.54 -4.73
N GLU A 143 20.39 -17.49 -6.06
CA GLU A 143 21.54 -16.94 -6.78
C GLU A 143 21.80 -15.47 -6.46
N HIS A 144 20.72 -14.70 -6.23
CA HIS A 144 20.77 -13.28 -5.90
C HIS A 144 20.76 -12.98 -4.40
N HIS A 145 20.78 -14.00 -3.54
CA HIS A 145 20.77 -13.87 -2.07
C HIS A 145 19.55 -13.10 -1.52
N VAL A 146 18.38 -13.35 -2.08
CA VAL A 146 17.09 -12.77 -1.65
C VAL A 146 16.09 -13.86 -1.23
N ASP A 147 16.59 -14.99 -0.74
CA ASP A 147 15.79 -16.16 -0.38
C ASP A 147 15.56 -16.35 1.12
N ASP A 148 15.98 -15.40 1.95
CA ASP A 148 15.95 -15.52 3.43
C ASP A 148 14.54 -15.81 3.99
N GLU A 149 13.50 -15.24 3.39
CA GLU A 149 12.09 -15.41 3.81
C GLU A 149 11.32 -16.39 2.91
N LEU A 150 11.99 -17.03 1.96
CA LEU A 150 11.36 -17.96 1.03
C LEU A 150 11.48 -19.41 1.51
N ASP A 151 10.43 -20.18 1.27
CA ASP A 151 10.35 -21.61 1.58
C ASP A 151 10.06 -22.44 0.31
N GLU A 152 9.93 -23.77 0.47
CA GLU A 152 9.63 -24.69 -0.64
C GLU A 152 8.24 -24.48 -1.26
N LYS A 153 7.34 -23.77 -0.56
CA LYS A 153 5.97 -23.45 -1.03
C LYS A 153 5.89 -22.09 -1.69
N SER A 154 6.94 -21.30 -1.58
CA SER A 154 6.97 -19.95 -2.16
C SER A 154 6.85 -20.00 -3.67
N THR A 155 5.89 -19.24 -4.19
CA THR A 155 5.58 -19.14 -5.63
C THR A 155 6.42 -18.06 -6.31
N LYS A 156 6.38 -18.00 -7.65
CA LYS A 156 6.97 -16.90 -8.44
C LYS A 156 6.57 -15.51 -7.91
N GLY A 157 5.33 -15.37 -7.41
CA GLY A 157 4.85 -14.12 -6.84
C GLY A 157 5.57 -13.74 -5.55
N HIS A 158 5.84 -14.69 -4.63
CA HIS A 158 6.63 -14.43 -3.44
C HIS A 158 8.07 -14.04 -3.79
N VAL A 159 8.66 -14.74 -4.77
CA VAL A 159 10.01 -14.41 -5.26
C VAL A 159 10.05 -13.00 -5.87
N LEU A 160 9.05 -12.61 -6.65
CA LEU A 160 8.95 -11.26 -7.21
C LEU A 160 8.93 -10.19 -6.10
N ILE A 161 8.17 -10.42 -5.02
CA ILE A 161 8.13 -9.53 -3.85
C ILE A 161 9.50 -9.43 -3.19
N ALA A 162 10.18 -10.56 -2.95
CA ALA A 162 11.51 -10.56 -2.36
C ALA A 162 12.53 -9.76 -3.20
N PHE A 163 12.51 -9.90 -4.52
CA PHE A 163 13.31 -9.05 -5.41
C PHE A 163 12.95 -7.58 -5.34
N PHE A 164 11.64 -7.27 -5.25
CA PHE A 164 11.16 -5.91 -5.15
C PHE A 164 11.66 -5.23 -3.87
N GLU A 165 11.49 -5.87 -2.73
CA GLU A 165 11.94 -5.37 -1.43
C GLU A 165 13.47 -5.17 -1.39
N ALA A 166 14.23 -6.13 -1.92
CA ALA A 166 15.68 -6.08 -1.87
C ALA A 166 16.31 -5.06 -2.85
N PHE A 167 15.75 -4.85 -4.02
CA PHE A 167 16.40 -4.08 -5.08
C PHE A 167 15.64 -2.84 -5.56
N VAL A 168 14.34 -2.75 -5.30
CA VAL A 168 13.52 -1.67 -5.85
C VAL A 168 13.22 -0.61 -4.80
N GLU A 169 12.70 -0.96 -3.63
CA GLU A 169 12.15 -0.02 -2.65
C GLU A 169 13.11 1.12 -2.30
N GLU A 170 14.35 0.80 -1.95
CA GLU A 170 15.36 1.81 -1.57
C GLU A 170 15.78 2.73 -2.74
N ASN A 171 15.51 2.31 -3.97
CA ASN A 171 15.84 3.07 -5.17
C ASN A 171 14.71 3.98 -5.67
N LEU A 172 13.50 3.87 -5.09
CA LEU A 172 12.35 4.71 -5.41
C LEU A 172 12.44 6.06 -4.69
N ILE A 173 13.28 6.97 -5.18
CA ILE A 173 13.49 8.29 -4.58
C ILE A 173 12.45 9.31 -5.08
N GLN A 174 12.14 9.30 -6.37
CA GLN A 174 11.12 10.15 -6.95
C GLN A 174 9.74 9.51 -6.81
N PRO A 175 8.66 10.30 -6.77
CA PRO A 175 7.31 9.77 -6.68
C PRO A 175 7.06 8.75 -7.81
N THR A 176 6.73 7.54 -7.42
CA THR A 176 6.53 6.40 -8.33
C THR A 176 5.32 5.60 -7.87
N ILE A 177 4.49 5.18 -8.80
CA ILE A 177 3.37 4.28 -8.52
C ILE A 177 3.73 2.89 -9.01
N ILE A 178 3.74 1.94 -8.08
CA ILE A 178 3.90 0.51 -8.39
C ILE A 178 2.51 -0.13 -8.41
N TYR A 179 2.23 -0.90 -9.46
CA TYR A 179 0.94 -1.57 -9.63
C TYR A 179 1.11 -2.99 -10.18
N ASP A 180 0.02 -3.73 -10.34
CA ASP A 180 0.00 -5.14 -10.72
C ASP A 180 0.86 -6.01 -9.77
N TYR A 181 0.55 -5.91 -8.49
CA TYR A 181 1.14 -6.78 -7.47
C TYR A 181 0.75 -8.25 -7.73
N PRO A 182 1.62 -9.21 -7.44
CA PRO A 182 1.28 -10.63 -7.58
C PRO A 182 0.14 -11.02 -6.63
N ALA A 183 -0.69 -11.98 -7.05
CA ALA A 183 -1.88 -12.41 -6.28
C ALA A 183 -1.57 -12.85 -4.84
N VAL A 184 -0.38 -13.29 -4.54
CA VAL A 184 0.06 -13.70 -3.19
C VAL A 184 0.04 -12.56 -2.18
N SER A 185 0.27 -11.32 -2.60
CA SER A 185 0.20 -10.14 -1.73
C SER A 185 -1.23 -9.72 -1.38
N TYR A 186 -2.23 -10.29 -2.07
CA TYR A 186 -3.65 -9.98 -1.86
C TYR A 186 -4.40 -11.07 -1.08
N THR A 187 -3.75 -12.10 -0.58
CA THR A 187 -4.44 -13.21 0.12
C THR A 187 -5.23 -12.74 1.33
N HIS A 188 -4.75 -11.74 2.04
CA HIS A 188 -5.46 -11.12 3.16
C HIS A 188 -6.57 -10.14 2.71
N LEU A 189 -6.52 -9.59 1.49
CA LEU A 189 -7.56 -8.73 0.93
C LEU A 189 -8.74 -9.54 0.41
N ARG A 190 -8.50 -10.72 -0.19
CA ARG A 190 -9.55 -11.63 -0.67
C ARG A 190 -10.41 -12.23 0.43
N ALA A 191 -9.95 -12.23 1.67
CA ALA A 191 -10.74 -12.69 2.80
C ALA A 191 -11.88 -11.73 3.16
N HIS A 192 -11.99 -10.58 2.51
CA HIS A 192 -12.92 -9.49 2.81
C HIS A 192 -13.84 -9.10 1.65
N GLU A 193 -13.75 -9.78 0.51
CA GLU A 193 -14.70 -9.61 -0.61
C GLU A 193 -15.99 -10.43 -0.42
#